data_178d95438cea5590bb787aa73fb4203e
#
_entry.id   178d95438cea5590bb787aa73fb4203e
#
_cell.length_a   1.000
_cell.length_b   1.000
_cell.length_c   1.000
_cell.angle_alpha   90.00
_cell.angle_beta   90.00
_cell.angle_gamma   90.00
#
_symmetry.space_group_name_H-M   'P 1'
#
loop_
_entity.id
_entity.type
_entity.pdbx_description
1 polymer ?
#
loop_
_entity_poly.entity_id
_entity_poly.type
_entity_poly.pdbx_seq_one_letter_code
_entity_poly.pdbx_strand_id
1 'polypeptide(L)'
;MTRRHRNYRRKEEGKTDYARRLELLKSGKPRVVIRKKLNNIIIQFIEYADDGDKTIATFTKKNIIQLGWKAHGGSRASAYLIGLLAGLKTKSKVKDCILDIGLQKSVAGSSIYAALKGVLDGGIKVAHSDTILPKEELIKGSNIKAYAEQLSQNKEKYGRQFSNYIKNNLKPEEFEKHFEEIKNKILAI
;
A
#
# COMPACT_ATOMS: atom_id res chain seq x y z
N MET A 1 12.27 -30.72 35.86
CA MET A 1 11.15 -30.48 34.92
C MET A 1 11.33 -29.11 34.27
N THR A 2 11.73 -29.07 33.02
CA THR A 2 11.88 -27.81 32.27
C THR A 2 10.49 -27.26 31.95
N ARG A 3 10.14 -26.10 32.54
CA ARG A 3 8.90 -25.40 32.22
C ARG A 3 8.89 -25.12 30.70
N ARG A 4 8.04 -25.79 29.93
CA ARG A 4 7.79 -25.48 28.54
C ARG A 4 7.23 -24.05 28.49
N HIS A 5 8.03 -23.09 28.00
CA HIS A 5 7.58 -21.72 27.80
C HIS A 5 6.55 -21.75 26.68
N ARG A 6 5.30 -21.42 26.98
CA ARG A 6 4.24 -21.33 25.98
C ARG A 6 4.52 -20.11 25.08
N ASN A 7 4.45 -20.32 23.79
CA ASN A 7 4.60 -19.22 22.83
C ASN A 7 3.47 -18.19 22.99
N TYR A 8 3.73 -16.96 22.58
CA TYR A 8 2.68 -15.96 22.47
C TYR A 8 1.60 -16.40 21.48
N ARG A 9 0.32 -16.18 21.80
CA ARG A 9 -0.82 -16.59 20.96
C ARG A 9 -0.67 -16.19 19.49
N ARG A 10 -0.25 -14.96 19.20
CA ARG A 10 -0.07 -14.48 17.83
C ARG A 10 1.10 -15.15 17.10
N LYS A 11 2.08 -15.70 17.81
CA LYS A 11 3.15 -16.52 17.23
C LYS A 11 2.62 -17.90 16.85
N GLU A 12 1.85 -18.53 17.72
CA GLU A 12 1.21 -19.83 17.47
C GLU A 12 0.23 -19.76 16.30
N GLU A 13 -0.53 -18.65 16.19
CA GLU A 13 -1.45 -18.39 15.08
C GLU A 13 -0.74 -17.96 13.78
N GLY A 14 0.57 -17.90 13.74
CA GLY A 14 1.33 -17.47 12.56
C GLY A 14 1.07 -16.03 12.13
N LYS A 15 0.64 -15.15 13.04
CA LYS A 15 0.27 -13.76 12.72
C LYS A 15 1.39 -12.74 12.96
N THR A 16 2.37 -13.10 13.80
CA THR A 16 3.43 -12.16 14.19
C THR A 16 4.76 -12.88 14.34
N ASP A 17 5.77 -12.41 13.63
CA ASP A 17 7.18 -12.74 13.89
C ASP A 17 7.72 -11.75 14.93
N TYR A 18 7.86 -12.25 16.18
CA TYR A 18 8.33 -11.41 17.27
C TYR A 18 9.82 -11.10 17.20
N ALA A 19 10.64 -11.97 16.61
CA ALA A 19 12.06 -11.70 16.44
C ALA A 19 12.26 -10.50 15.49
N ARG A 20 11.63 -10.55 14.32
CA ARG A 20 11.65 -9.45 13.36
C ARG A 20 11.03 -8.17 13.93
N ARG A 21 9.92 -8.29 14.69
CA ARG A 21 9.32 -7.13 15.35
C ARG A 21 10.30 -6.48 16.32
N LEU A 22 11.02 -7.27 17.15
CA LEU A 22 12.00 -6.75 18.08
C LEU A 22 13.12 -5.99 17.37
N GLU A 23 13.62 -6.51 16.25
CA GLU A 23 14.63 -5.81 15.45
C GLU A 23 14.15 -4.46 14.94
N LEU A 24 12.91 -4.38 14.46
CA LEU A 24 12.32 -3.11 14.03
C LEU A 24 12.18 -2.12 15.20
N LEU A 25 11.80 -2.60 16.39
CA LEU A 25 11.65 -1.76 17.58
C LEU A 25 12.98 -1.22 18.13
N LYS A 26 14.10 -1.96 17.96
CA LYS A 26 15.43 -1.48 18.35
C LYS A 26 15.84 -0.16 17.69
N SER A 27 15.24 0.18 16.55
CA SER A 27 15.50 1.44 15.86
C SER A 27 15.00 2.68 16.63
N GLY A 28 14.06 2.51 17.58
CA GLY A 28 13.40 3.60 18.28
C GLY A 28 12.50 4.48 17.41
N LYS A 29 12.38 4.18 16.10
CA LYS A 29 11.61 4.98 15.15
C LYS A 29 10.17 4.49 15.04
N PRO A 30 9.21 5.38 14.72
CA PRO A 30 7.88 4.98 14.32
C PRO A 30 7.93 4.03 13.13
N ARG A 31 6.97 3.12 13.05
CA ARG A 31 6.88 2.13 11.96
C ARG A 31 5.80 2.53 10.97
N VAL A 32 6.13 2.52 9.68
CA VAL A 32 5.12 2.51 8.62
C VAL A 32 4.76 1.06 8.31
N VAL A 33 3.59 0.67 8.78
CA VAL A 33 3.07 -0.69 8.66
C VAL A 33 2.24 -0.78 7.40
N ILE A 34 2.71 -1.53 6.40
CA ILE A 34 1.98 -1.74 5.14
C ILE A 34 1.46 -3.18 5.11
N ARG A 35 0.16 -3.32 4.90
CA ARG A 35 -0.51 -4.63 4.79
C ARG A 35 -1.36 -4.69 3.53
N LYS A 36 -0.97 -5.54 2.59
CA LYS A 36 -1.74 -5.81 1.38
C LYS A 36 -2.81 -6.87 1.67
N LYS A 37 -4.04 -6.57 1.32
CA LYS A 37 -5.18 -7.50 1.25
C LYS A 37 -5.59 -7.69 -0.21
N LEU A 38 -6.57 -8.55 -0.46
CA LEU A 38 -7.04 -8.86 -1.82
C LEU A 38 -7.45 -7.58 -2.58
N ASN A 39 -8.36 -6.78 -2.04
CA ASN A 39 -8.90 -5.55 -2.66
C ASN A 39 -8.70 -4.31 -1.78
N ASN A 40 -7.63 -4.29 -0.98
CA ASN A 40 -7.33 -3.16 -0.12
C ASN A 40 -5.84 -3.16 0.24
N ILE A 41 -5.32 -1.97 0.52
CA ILE A 41 -4.03 -1.77 1.15
C ILE A 41 -4.26 -0.92 2.39
N ILE A 42 -3.67 -1.34 3.48
CA ILE A 42 -3.73 -0.64 4.77
C ILE A 42 -2.34 -0.10 5.05
N ILE A 43 -2.25 1.19 5.28
CA ILE A 43 -1.03 1.88 5.69
C ILE A 43 -1.30 2.49 7.06
N GLN A 44 -0.47 2.16 8.04
CA GLN A 44 -0.59 2.68 9.40
C GLN A 44 0.78 3.21 9.85
N PHE A 45 0.78 4.38 10.46
CA PHE A 45 1.93 4.88 11.20
C PHE A 45 1.73 4.54 12.66
N ILE A 46 2.67 3.79 13.22
CA ILE A 46 2.57 3.20 14.55
C ILE A 46 3.82 3.55 15.33
N GLU A 47 3.63 4.10 16.51
CA GLU A 47 4.65 4.37 17.50
C GLU A 47 4.59 3.31 18.60
N TYR A 48 5.74 2.87 19.06
CA TYR A 48 5.83 1.96 20.21
C TYR A 48 5.61 2.74 21.50
N ALA A 49 4.81 2.19 22.40
CA ALA A 49 4.71 2.62 23.79
C ALA A 49 4.69 1.39 24.69
N ASP A 50 5.09 1.56 25.95
CA ASP A 50 5.20 0.45 26.91
C ASP A 50 3.87 -0.25 27.16
N ASP A 51 2.77 0.51 27.16
CA ASP A 51 1.40 0.00 27.30
C ASP A 51 0.86 -0.64 26.01
N GLY A 52 1.60 -0.58 24.92
CA GLY A 52 1.23 -1.11 23.62
C GLY A 52 1.45 -0.12 22.47
N ASP A 53 1.27 -0.60 21.24
CA ASP A 53 1.45 0.20 20.03
C ASP A 53 0.38 1.30 19.90
N LYS A 54 0.79 2.55 19.72
CA LYS A 54 -0.09 3.69 19.43
C LYS A 54 -0.16 3.94 17.93
N THR A 55 -1.36 3.89 17.36
CA THR A 55 -1.58 4.21 15.95
C THR A 55 -1.74 5.72 15.79
N ILE A 56 -0.80 6.38 15.09
CA ILE A 56 -0.81 7.82 14.81
C ILE A 56 -1.84 8.13 13.71
N ALA A 57 -1.85 7.32 12.65
CA ALA A 57 -2.75 7.48 11.51
C ALA A 57 -2.97 6.16 10.77
N THR A 58 -4.13 6.00 10.16
CA THR A 58 -4.49 4.84 9.33
C THR A 58 -5.09 5.30 8.02
N PHE A 59 -4.59 4.74 6.91
CA PHE A 59 -5.06 5.01 5.56
C PHE A 59 -5.39 3.71 4.84
N THR A 60 -6.49 3.75 4.12
CA THR A 60 -7.03 2.58 3.40
C THR A 60 -7.62 3.00 2.07
N LYS A 61 -8.07 2.03 1.27
CA LYS A 61 -8.84 2.27 0.05
C LYS A 61 -10.00 3.26 0.25
N LYS A 62 -10.67 3.26 1.41
CA LYS A 62 -11.81 4.16 1.69
C LYS A 62 -11.43 5.64 1.50
N ASN A 63 -10.22 6.02 1.89
CA ASN A 63 -9.76 7.40 1.79
C ASN A 63 -9.62 7.88 0.33
N ILE A 64 -9.15 7.01 -0.59
CA ILE A 64 -9.05 7.38 -2.00
C ILE A 64 -10.39 7.26 -2.75
N ILE A 65 -11.31 6.39 -2.29
CA ILE A 65 -12.67 6.33 -2.83
C ILE A 65 -13.41 7.66 -2.58
N GLN A 66 -13.23 8.28 -1.40
CA GLN A 66 -13.80 9.60 -1.11
C GLN A 66 -13.31 10.69 -2.07
N LEU A 67 -12.13 10.51 -2.67
CA LEU A 67 -11.57 11.41 -3.71
C LEU A 67 -12.03 11.05 -5.11
N GLY A 68 -12.81 9.96 -5.26
CA GLY A 68 -13.39 9.52 -6.52
C GLY A 68 -12.68 8.33 -7.17
N TRP A 69 -11.80 7.59 -6.47
CA TRP A 69 -11.15 6.40 -7.01
C TRP A 69 -12.15 5.29 -7.34
N LYS A 70 -12.19 4.86 -8.60
CA LYS A 70 -13.15 3.87 -9.12
C LYS A 70 -12.54 2.50 -9.42
N ALA A 71 -11.22 2.40 -9.46
CA ALA A 71 -10.53 1.17 -9.84
C ALA A 71 -10.27 0.23 -8.64
N HIS A 72 -9.62 -0.91 -8.92
CA HIS A 72 -9.33 -1.93 -7.92
C HIS A 72 -8.41 -1.40 -6.81
N GLY A 73 -8.76 -1.66 -5.54
CA GLY A 73 -8.05 -1.11 -4.39
C GLY A 73 -6.77 -1.85 -3.97
N GLY A 74 -6.45 -2.98 -4.57
CA GLY A 74 -5.22 -3.75 -4.33
C GLY A 74 -4.16 -3.61 -5.44
N SER A 75 -4.38 -2.72 -6.42
CA SER A 75 -3.45 -2.45 -7.52
C SER A 75 -2.22 -1.64 -7.05
N ARG A 76 -1.16 -1.61 -7.87
CA ARG A 76 0.01 -0.76 -7.60
C ARG A 76 -0.36 0.72 -7.60
N ALA A 77 -1.23 1.12 -8.51
CA ALA A 77 -1.73 2.49 -8.62
C ALA A 77 -2.45 2.95 -7.35
N SER A 78 -3.43 2.14 -6.86
CA SER A 78 -4.13 2.46 -5.61
C SER A 78 -3.19 2.46 -4.40
N ALA A 79 -2.23 1.54 -4.36
CA ALA A 79 -1.21 1.46 -3.32
C ALA A 79 -0.39 2.74 -3.22
N TYR A 80 0.09 3.22 -4.36
CA TYR A 80 0.83 4.46 -4.46
C TYR A 80 0.00 5.67 -4.01
N LEU A 81 -1.25 5.79 -4.50
CA LEU A 81 -2.12 6.90 -4.13
C LEU A 81 -2.46 6.93 -2.64
N ILE A 82 -2.71 5.75 -2.03
CA ILE A 82 -2.91 5.65 -0.57
C ILE A 82 -1.63 6.05 0.17
N GLY A 83 -0.45 5.62 -0.33
CA GLY A 83 0.84 5.99 0.22
C GLY A 83 1.11 7.49 0.16
N LEU A 84 0.87 8.11 -0.99
CA LEU A 84 1.04 9.55 -1.19
C LEU A 84 0.14 10.36 -0.26
N LEU A 85 -1.14 10.01 -0.18
CA LEU A 85 -2.08 10.63 0.76
C LEU A 85 -1.64 10.45 2.21
N ALA A 86 -1.17 9.26 2.56
CA ALA A 86 -0.69 8.94 3.89
C ALA A 86 0.56 9.77 4.25
N GLY A 87 1.51 9.88 3.34
CA GLY A 87 2.71 10.69 3.51
C GLY A 87 2.38 12.16 3.72
N LEU A 88 1.60 12.76 2.82
CA LEU A 88 1.22 14.18 2.89
C LEU A 88 0.50 14.53 4.20
N LYS A 89 -0.47 13.70 4.62
CA LYS A 89 -1.24 13.96 5.86
C LYS A 89 -0.46 13.68 7.14
N THR A 90 0.61 12.88 7.09
CA THR A 90 1.33 12.47 8.31
C THR A 90 2.69 13.13 8.44
N LYS A 91 3.23 13.76 7.38
CA LYS A 91 4.57 14.41 7.37
C LYS A 91 4.79 15.43 8.50
N SER A 92 3.73 16.08 8.97
CA SER A 92 3.81 17.03 10.10
C SER A 92 4.05 16.32 11.44
N LYS A 93 3.61 15.06 11.58
CA LYS A 93 3.72 14.28 12.82
C LYS A 93 4.91 13.33 12.82
N VAL A 94 5.24 12.76 11.66
CA VAL A 94 6.29 11.75 11.50
C VAL A 94 7.18 12.13 10.31
N LYS A 95 8.47 12.39 10.58
CA LYS A 95 9.46 12.75 9.54
C LYS A 95 10.25 11.55 9.03
N ASP A 96 10.53 10.60 9.91
CA ASP A 96 11.38 9.44 9.65
C ASP A 96 10.73 8.20 10.26
N CYS A 97 10.68 7.09 9.53
CA CYS A 97 10.10 5.85 10.00
C CYS A 97 10.78 4.63 9.38
N ILE A 98 10.51 3.45 9.93
CA ILE A 98 11.00 2.17 9.44
C ILE A 98 9.85 1.36 8.82
N LEU A 99 10.12 0.66 7.71
CA LEU A 99 9.13 -0.15 7.01
C LEU A 99 8.85 -1.48 7.74
N ASP A 100 7.59 -1.74 8.03
CA ASP A 100 7.09 -3.01 8.55
C ASP A 100 6.10 -3.66 7.57
N ILE A 101 6.56 -4.67 6.84
CA ILE A 101 5.71 -5.47 5.93
C ILE A 101 5.13 -6.74 6.59
N GLY A 102 5.47 -7.01 7.86
CA GLY A 102 5.04 -8.19 8.61
C GLY A 102 5.55 -9.49 7.97
N LEU A 103 4.65 -10.46 7.86
CA LEU A 103 4.94 -11.79 7.26
C LEU A 103 4.81 -11.80 5.73
N GLN A 104 4.52 -10.67 5.10
CA GLN A 104 4.39 -10.61 3.64
C GLN A 104 5.76 -10.73 2.97
N LYS A 105 5.81 -11.44 1.84
CA LYS A 105 7.06 -11.59 1.08
C LYS A 105 7.51 -10.25 0.52
N SER A 106 8.81 -9.98 0.65
CA SER A 106 9.48 -8.84 0.04
C SER A 106 9.75 -9.15 -1.43
N VAL A 107 8.92 -8.62 -2.32
CA VAL A 107 9.06 -8.78 -3.78
C VAL A 107 9.23 -7.41 -4.40
N ALA A 108 10.35 -7.16 -5.08
CA ALA A 108 10.62 -5.90 -5.77
C ALA A 108 9.49 -5.54 -6.76
N GLY A 109 9.17 -4.26 -6.87
CA GLY A 109 8.11 -3.76 -7.74
C GLY A 109 6.69 -4.16 -7.33
N SER A 110 6.47 -4.72 -6.14
CA SER A 110 5.14 -5.12 -5.65
C SER A 110 4.30 -3.92 -5.22
N SER A 111 3.00 -4.16 -4.97
CA SER A 111 2.08 -3.13 -4.45
C SER A 111 2.51 -2.57 -3.08
N ILE A 112 3.23 -3.35 -2.28
CA ILE A 112 3.78 -2.90 -0.99
C ILE A 112 4.79 -1.79 -1.23
N TYR A 113 5.71 -1.99 -2.18
CA TYR A 113 6.72 -1.00 -2.53
C TYR A 113 6.17 0.16 -3.36
N ALA A 114 5.05 -0.03 -4.07
CA ALA A 114 4.30 1.09 -4.64
C ALA A 114 3.71 1.99 -3.55
N ALA A 115 3.17 1.40 -2.48
CA ALA A 115 2.71 2.16 -1.32
C ALA A 115 3.86 2.89 -0.62
N LEU A 116 5.02 2.22 -0.45
CA LEU A 116 6.22 2.84 0.10
C LEU A 116 6.67 4.03 -0.75
N LYS A 117 6.75 3.88 -2.09
CA LYS A 117 7.09 4.98 -2.99
C LYS A 117 6.15 6.17 -2.82
N GLY A 118 4.84 5.92 -2.69
CA GLY A 118 3.89 6.98 -2.38
C GLY A 118 4.16 7.70 -1.06
N VAL A 119 4.53 6.95 0.01
CA VAL A 119 4.89 7.54 1.32
C VAL A 119 6.15 8.41 1.22
N LEU A 120 7.15 7.98 0.45
CA LEU A 120 8.38 8.74 0.19
C LEU A 120 8.09 10.04 -0.56
N ASP A 121 7.31 9.95 -1.65
CA ASP A 121 6.89 11.12 -2.45
C ASP A 121 6.01 12.08 -1.63
N GLY A 122 5.30 11.57 -0.61
CA GLY A 122 4.57 12.36 0.38
C GLY A 122 5.45 13.08 1.42
N GLY A 123 6.78 12.87 1.38
CA GLY A 123 7.77 13.60 2.18
C GLY A 123 8.20 12.93 3.49
N ILE A 124 7.88 11.65 3.69
CA ILE A 124 8.35 10.88 4.85
C ILE A 124 9.58 10.06 4.46
N LYS A 125 10.64 10.11 5.26
CA LYS A 125 11.88 9.37 5.03
C LYS A 125 11.73 7.93 5.54
N VAL A 126 12.01 6.95 4.68
CA VAL A 126 12.06 5.52 5.04
C VAL A 126 13.30 4.91 4.40
N ALA A 127 14.12 4.20 5.17
CA ALA A 127 15.28 3.51 4.62
C ALA A 127 14.85 2.41 3.64
N HIS A 128 15.36 2.46 2.42
CA HIS A 128 15.06 1.50 1.34
C HIS A 128 16.20 1.47 0.32
N SER A 129 16.16 0.48 -0.56
CA SER A 129 16.98 0.45 -1.78
C SER A 129 16.12 0.86 -2.98
N ASP A 130 16.63 1.68 -3.86
CA ASP A 130 15.90 2.13 -5.06
C ASP A 130 15.50 0.97 -5.99
N THR A 131 16.28 -0.10 -5.99
CA THR A 131 16.03 -1.29 -6.81
C THR A 131 14.74 -2.01 -6.49
N ILE A 132 14.18 -1.83 -5.28
CA ILE A 132 12.92 -2.47 -4.88
C ILE A 132 11.68 -1.70 -5.30
N LEU A 133 11.82 -0.42 -5.63
CA LEU A 133 10.70 0.42 -6.00
C LEU A 133 10.18 0.07 -7.41
N PRO A 134 8.86 0.10 -7.64
CA PRO A 134 8.31 -0.13 -8.96
C PRO A 134 8.59 1.04 -9.91
N LYS A 135 8.75 0.72 -11.20
CA LYS A 135 8.85 1.74 -12.26
C LYS A 135 7.56 2.57 -12.33
N GLU A 136 7.68 3.82 -12.72
CA GLU A 136 6.53 4.74 -12.79
C GLU A 136 5.43 4.30 -13.75
N GLU A 137 5.80 3.71 -14.88
CA GLU A 137 4.87 3.14 -15.86
C GLU A 137 3.93 2.12 -15.23
N LEU A 138 4.47 1.24 -14.37
CA LEU A 138 3.69 0.22 -13.68
C LEU A 138 2.78 0.81 -12.59
N ILE A 139 3.17 1.94 -12.01
CA ILE A 139 2.35 2.68 -11.03
C ILE A 139 1.21 3.39 -11.74
N LYS A 140 1.48 4.02 -12.88
CA LYS A 140 0.45 4.69 -13.70
C LYS A 140 -0.54 3.72 -14.33
N GLY A 141 -0.17 2.44 -14.41
CA GLY A 141 -1.04 1.38 -14.92
C GLY A 141 -1.04 1.21 -16.43
N SER A 142 0.08 1.57 -17.11
CA SER A 142 0.26 1.38 -18.56
C SER A 142 0.03 -0.06 -19.01
N ASN A 143 0.39 -1.03 -18.16
CA ASN A 143 0.10 -2.45 -18.39
C ASN A 143 -1.40 -2.78 -18.41
N ILE A 144 -2.23 -2.06 -17.66
CA ILE A 144 -3.69 -2.24 -17.66
C ILE A 144 -4.28 -1.73 -18.96
N LYS A 145 -3.84 -0.55 -19.42
CA LYS A 145 -4.22 0.03 -20.69
C LYS A 145 -3.85 -0.86 -21.87
N ALA A 146 -2.57 -1.28 -21.96
CA ALA A 146 -2.09 -2.16 -23.00
C ALA A 146 -2.88 -3.49 -23.05
N TYR A 147 -3.19 -4.07 -21.89
CA TYR A 147 -3.97 -5.30 -21.83
C TYR A 147 -5.44 -5.08 -22.23
N ALA A 148 -6.02 -3.93 -21.90
CA ALA A 148 -7.36 -3.58 -22.33
C ALA A 148 -7.46 -3.43 -23.85
N GLU A 149 -6.46 -2.77 -24.47
CA GLU A 149 -6.36 -2.63 -25.93
C GLU A 149 -6.25 -4.00 -26.62
N GLN A 150 -5.45 -4.94 -26.09
CA GLN A 150 -5.33 -6.30 -26.61
C GLN A 150 -6.64 -7.07 -26.52
N LEU A 151 -7.40 -6.91 -25.42
CA LEU A 151 -8.66 -7.62 -25.22
C LEU A 151 -9.85 -6.97 -25.93
N SER A 152 -9.70 -5.76 -26.45
CA SER A 152 -10.80 -5.01 -27.13
C SER A 152 -11.42 -5.79 -28.29
N GLN A 153 -10.63 -6.64 -28.96
CA GLN A 153 -11.09 -7.52 -30.05
C GLN A 153 -12.00 -8.66 -29.56
N ASN A 154 -11.96 -9.04 -28.26
CA ASN A 154 -12.75 -10.11 -27.69
C ASN A 154 -13.64 -9.57 -26.57
N LYS A 155 -14.88 -9.15 -26.94
CA LYS A 155 -15.84 -8.52 -26.02
C LYS A 155 -16.20 -9.38 -24.81
N GLU A 156 -16.27 -10.70 -24.96
CA GLU A 156 -16.59 -11.60 -23.84
C GLU A 156 -15.47 -11.62 -22.79
N LYS A 157 -14.23 -11.84 -23.22
CA LYS A 157 -13.06 -11.83 -22.33
C LYS A 157 -12.86 -10.46 -21.71
N TYR A 158 -13.04 -9.39 -22.46
CA TYR A 158 -12.96 -8.02 -21.98
C TYR A 158 -13.98 -7.76 -20.86
N GLY A 159 -15.24 -8.11 -21.08
CA GLY A 159 -16.30 -7.95 -20.09
C GLY A 159 -16.08 -8.74 -18.79
N ARG A 160 -15.56 -9.97 -18.89
CA ARG A 160 -15.19 -10.78 -17.70
C ARG A 160 -14.03 -10.17 -16.93
N GLN A 161 -12.95 -9.79 -17.62
CA GLN A 161 -11.72 -9.28 -16.99
C GLN A 161 -11.94 -7.90 -16.36
N PHE A 162 -12.63 -7.01 -17.04
CA PHE A 162 -12.84 -5.63 -16.61
C PHE A 162 -14.22 -5.36 -16.02
N SER A 163 -14.94 -6.41 -15.59
CA SER A 163 -16.29 -6.30 -15.05
C SER A 163 -16.46 -5.26 -13.94
N ASN A 164 -15.49 -5.18 -13.01
CA ASN A 164 -15.51 -4.20 -11.93
C ASN A 164 -15.26 -2.76 -12.41
N TYR A 165 -14.46 -2.58 -13.45
CA TYR A 165 -14.20 -1.27 -14.04
C TYR A 165 -15.45 -0.75 -14.75
N ILE A 166 -16.09 -1.62 -15.53
CA ILE A 166 -17.34 -1.32 -16.25
C ILE A 166 -18.46 -0.95 -15.27
N LYS A 167 -18.64 -1.73 -14.18
CA LYS A 167 -19.61 -1.44 -13.12
C LYS A 167 -19.40 -0.08 -12.46
N ASN A 168 -18.16 0.37 -12.35
CA ASN A 168 -17.81 1.65 -11.76
C ASN A 168 -17.75 2.80 -12.78
N ASN A 169 -18.20 2.59 -14.01
CA ASN A 169 -18.14 3.56 -15.11
C ASN A 169 -16.72 4.12 -15.32
N LEU A 170 -15.74 3.23 -15.37
CA LEU A 170 -14.34 3.54 -15.68
C LEU A 170 -13.90 2.67 -16.85
N LYS A 171 -13.51 3.29 -17.97
CA LYS A 171 -12.90 2.57 -19.07
C LYS A 171 -11.45 2.23 -18.73
N PRO A 172 -11.03 0.94 -18.87
CA PRO A 172 -9.64 0.55 -18.58
C PRO A 172 -8.59 1.31 -19.40
N GLU A 173 -8.94 1.74 -20.63
CA GLU A 173 -8.08 2.54 -21.50
C GLU A 173 -7.82 3.94 -20.95
N GLU A 174 -8.74 4.48 -20.14
CA GLU A 174 -8.65 5.79 -19.50
C GLU A 174 -8.02 5.72 -18.10
N PHE A 175 -7.49 4.55 -17.72
CA PHE A 175 -6.96 4.31 -16.36
C PHE A 175 -5.87 5.30 -15.96
N GLU A 176 -4.94 5.60 -16.88
CA GLU A 176 -3.84 6.54 -16.61
C GLU A 176 -4.35 7.95 -16.33
N LYS A 177 -5.34 8.42 -17.12
CA LYS A 177 -5.97 9.74 -16.90
C LYS A 177 -6.65 9.78 -15.52
N HIS A 178 -7.40 8.74 -15.18
CA HIS A 178 -8.06 8.62 -13.89
C HIS A 178 -7.06 8.61 -12.73
N PHE A 179 -5.93 7.94 -12.91
CA PHE A 179 -4.85 7.93 -11.91
C PHE A 179 -4.29 9.34 -11.69
N GLU A 180 -3.96 10.08 -12.76
CA GLU A 180 -3.43 11.44 -12.67
C GLU A 180 -4.45 12.43 -12.06
N GLU A 181 -5.73 12.30 -12.37
CA GLU A 181 -6.80 13.11 -11.76
C GLU A 181 -6.82 12.94 -10.23
N ILE A 182 -6.78 11.69 -9.75
CA ILE A 182 -6.80 11.43 -8.31
C ILE A 182 -5.49 11.86 -7.66
N LYS A 183 -4.35 11.65 -8.31
CA LYS A 183 -3.05 12.13 -7.85
C LYS A 183 -3.05 13.65 -7.65
N ASN A 184 -3.55 14.41 -8.61
CA ASN A 184 -3.65 15.86 -8.53
C ASN A 184 -4.58 16.32 -7.40
N LYS A 185 -5.72 15.62 -7.18
CA LYS A 185 -6.59 15.89 -6.04
C LYS A 185 -5.90 15.62 -4.69
N ILE A 186 -5.06 14.61 -4.61
CA ILE A 186 -4.27 14.31 -3.40
C ILE A 186 -3.21 15.38 -3.15
N LEU A 187 -2.56 15.87 -4.20
CA LEU A 187 -1.53 16.93 -4.09
C LEU A 187 -2.11 18.30 -3.73
N ALA A 188 -3.39 18.53 -3.98
CA ALA A 188 -4.11 19.76 -3.62
C ALA A 188 -4.59 19.79 -2.15
N ILE A 189 -4.42 18.71 -1.39
CA ILE A 189 -4.76 18.61 0.04
C ILE A 189 -3.61 19.07 0.90
#